data_5e0e19867459e5ca809d25bc2dbc62aa
#
_entry.id   5e0e19867459e5ca809d25bc2dbc62aa
#
_cell.length_a   1.000
_cell.length_b   1.000
_cell.length_c   1.000
_cell.angle_alpha   90.00
_cell.angle_beta   90.00
_cell.angle_gamma   90.00
#
_symmetry.space_group_name_H-M   'P 1'
#
loop_
_entity.id
_entity.type
_entity.pdbx_description
1 polymer ?
#
loop_
_entity_poly.entity_id
_entity_poly.type
_entity_poly.pdbx_seq_one_letter_code
_entity_poly.pdbx_strand_id
1 'polypeptide(L)'
;CFMLGDMVSVQLKSGADVINNLGAPKRFAQMIFERFGEDVGVEFTDSGAPVDDGEVMQYQEELDSGIRNAFADKVSQEKDLSNLTRTYDEYPFSTKYSVPIYGPIIKTKPIPLSEIASDSGSVVVWGTVFSFESRDTRDGKRKIINFCITDKTNSYSVKIFELAENCESLLKNIKDGVAVMVRGVVNYDSYMKCDCINARAITTIDLIEKKDDAPEKRVELHLHTTMSAMDAVSSATKLVERAIAWGHKAIAITDHGVVQAFPEACAAAKGKIKILYGMEGYYFDDRVVDPAEKKKKYNHIIFLAKNYVGLKNLYKIITKSNLEYFSRKPGVPRSVIEEFREGIIVGSACEQGEVYRAILDGKSDDEVLEIASFYDYLEIQPNGNNAFLIREGRVKDVQGL
;
A
#
# COMPACT_ATOMS: atom_id res chain seq x y z
N CYS A 1 -23.98 -19.97 17.51
CA CYS A 1 -24.24 -20.70 16.27
C CYS A 1 -24.90 -22.02 16.61
N PHE A 2 -26.07 -22.30 16.05
CA PHE A 2 -26.81 -23.54 16.28
C PHE A 2 -27.12 -24.18 14.94
N MET A 3 -27.06 -25.50 14.87
CA MET A 3 -27.41 -26.26 13.68
C MET A 3 -28.79 -26.90 13.93
N LEU A 4 -29.76 -26.61 13.10
CA LEU A 4 -31.13 -27.14 13.14
C LEU A 4 -31.41 -27.80 11.80
N GLY A 5 -31.19 -29.13 11.68
CA GLY A 5 -31.27 -29.83 10.43
C GLY A 5 -30.23 -29.32 9.43
N ASP A 6 -30.63 -28.95 8.21
CA ASP A 6 -29.78 -28.45 7.15
C ASP A 6 -29.60 -26.91 7.22
N MET A 7 -29.91 -26.29 8.35
CA MET A 7 -29.79 -24.84 8.59
C MET A 7 -28.79 -24.53 9.70
N VAL A 8 -27.90 -23.60 9.42
CA VAL A 8 -26.99 -22.98 10.41
C VAL A 8 -27.56 -21.62 10.78
N SER A 9 -28.08 -21.49 11.99
CA SER A 9 -28.55 -20.20 12.54
C SER A 9 -27.43 -19.53 13.33
N VAL A 10 -27.10 -18.32 12.94
CA VAL A 10 -26.08 -17.48 13.59
C VAL A 10 -26.79 -16.34 14.32
N GLN A 11 -26.81 -16.41 15.63
CA GLN A 11 -27.44 -15.40 16.46
C GLN A 11 -26.46 -14.26 16.74
N LEU A 12 -26.83 -13.05 16.35
CA LEU A 12 -26.07 -11.82 16.59
C LEU A 12 -26.69 -11.04 17.75
N LYS A 13 -25.92 -10.19 18.40
CA LYS A 13 -26.47 -9.26 19.41
C LYS A 13 -27.39 -8.21 18.74
N SER A 14 -26.97 -7.68 17.57
CA SER A 14 -27.77 -6.77 16.74
C SER A 14 -27.22 -6.71 15.31
N GLY A 15 -28.02 -6.24 14.36
CA GLY A 15 -27.59 -5.96 12.98
C GLY A 15 -27.76 -7.12 12.01
N ALA A 16 -28.51 -8.16 12.37
CA ALA A 16 -28.79 -9.30 11.49
C ALA A 16 -29.41 -8.87 10.16
N ASP A 17 -30.33 -7.91 10.17
CA ASP A 17 -30.97 -7.39 8.96
C ASP A 17 -29.97 -6.77 7.97
N VAL A 18 -28.97 -6.05 8.47
CA VAL A 18 -27.93 -5.43 7.64
C VAL A 18 -27.07 -6.52 6.98
N ILE A 19 -26.65 -7.51 7.75
CA ILE A 19 -25.83 -8.63 7.27
C ILE A 19 -26.58 -9.49 6.26
N ASN A 20 -27.86 -9.77 6.52
CA ASN A 20 -28.74 -10.49 5.60
C ASN A 20 -28.90 -9.76 4.27
N ASN A 21 -29.12 -8.44 4.31
CA ASN A 21 -29.25 -7.59 3.12
C ASN A 21 -27.96 -7.48 2.30
N LEU A 22 -26.81 -7.63 2.92
CA LEU A 22 -25.50 -7.66 2.25
C LEU A 22 -25.19 -9.03 1.60
N GLY A 23 -26.11 -9.99 1.69
CA GLY A 23 -25.96 -11.30 1.07
C GLY A 23 -24.97 -12.24 1.79
N ALA A 24 -24.63 -11.93 3.06
CA ALA A 24 -23.73 -12.76 3.85
C ALA A 24 -24.19 -14.20 4.03
N PRO A 25 -25.50 -14.52 4.23
CA PRO A 25 -25.95 -15.91 4.35
C PRO A 25 -25.50 -16.81 3.19
N LYS A 26 -25.65 -16.34 1.95
CA LYS A 26 -25.22 -17.08 0.76
C LYS A 26 -23.71 -17.31 0.71
N ARG A 27 -22.92 -16.30 1.12
CA ARG A 27 -21.46 -16.40 1.15
C ARG A 27 -20.99 -17.40 2.21
N PHE A 28 -21.62 -17.40 3.39
CA PHE A 28 -21.31 -18.34 4.45
C PHE A 28 -21.68 -19.77 4.08
N ALA A 29 -22.85 -19.99 3.49
CA ALA A 29 -23.26 -21.29 2.99
C ALA A 29 -22.25 -21.81 1.94
N GLN A 30 -21.83 -20.98 1.00
CA GLN A 30 -20.82 -21.33 0.02
C GLN A 30 -19.47 -21.68 0.65
N MET A 31 -19.03 -20.92 1.65
CA MET A 31 -17.78 -21.21 2.37
C MET A 31 -17.85 -22.55 3.12
N ILE A 32 -19.00 -22.89 3.71
CA ILE A 32 -19.22 -24.18 4.38
C ILE A 32 -19.15 -25.31 3.37
N PHE A 33 -19.83 -25.17 2.23
CA PHE A 33 -19.78 -26.15 1.15
C PHE A 33 -18.36 -26.34 0.59
N GLU A 34 -17.63 -25.27 0.34
CA GLU A 34 -16.26 -25.35 -0.19
C GLU A 34 -15.27 -26.00 0.79
N ARG A 35 -15.51 -25.87 2.10
CA ARG A 35 -14.59 -26.34 3.12
C ARG A 35 -14.93 -27.74 3.64
N PHE A 36 -16.21 -28.07 3.73
CA PHE A 36 -16.69 -29.29 4.40
C PHE A 36 -17.51 -30.20 3.47
N GLY A 37 -17.92 -29.71 2.29
CA GLY A 37 -18.74 -30.45 1.33
C GLY A 37 -20.21 -30.54 1.71
N GLU A 38 -20.65 -29.81 2.74
CA GLU A 38 -22.02 -29.81 3.25
C GLU A 38 -22.84 -28.69 2.63
N ASP A 39 -24.00 -29.01 2.08
CA ASP A 39 -24.95 -28.02 1.54
C ASP A 39 -25.95 -27.63 2.63
N VAL A 40 -25.69 -26.47 3.24
CA VAL A 40 -26.50 -25.95 4.36
C VAL A 40 -27.03 -24.57 4.06
N GLY A 41 -28.23 -24.28 4.55
CA GLY A 41 -28.74 -22.92 4.62
C GLY A 41 -28.08 -22.16 5.76
N VAL A 42 -27.90 -20.86 5.62
CA VAL A 42 -27.39 -19.98 6.68
C VAL A 42 -28.33 -18.82 6.89
N GLU A 43 -28.65 -18.52 8.13
CA GLU A 43 -29.42 -17.32 8.50
C GLU A 43 -28.75 -16.59 9.66
N PHE A 44 -28.89 -15.27 9.69
CA PHE A 44 -28.49 -14.43 10.81
C PHE A 44 -29.75 -13.85 11.47
N THR A 45 -29.82 -13.97 12.78
CA THR A 45 -30.94 -13.47 13.58
C THR A 45 -30.44 -12.62 14.74
N ASP A 46 -31.20 -11.62 15.16
CA ASP A 46 -30.87 -10.84 16.33
C ASP A 46 -31.34 -11.56 17.61
N SER A 47 -30.50 -11.55 18.64
CA SER A 47 -30.78 -12.21 19.91
C SER A 47 -31.84 -11.48 20.74
N GLY A 48 -32.12 -10.21 20.42
CA GLY A 48 -33.00 -9.34 21.21
C GLY A 48 -32.48 -8.98 22.61
N ALA A 49 -31.25 -9.44 22.93
CA ALA A 49 -30.62 -9.06 24.19
C ALA A 49 -30.13 -7.61 24.13
N PRO A 50 -30.25 -6.83 25.19
CA PRO A 50 -29.67 -5.50 25.24
C PRO A 50 -28.17 -5.59 25.01
N VAL A 51 -27.67 -4.72 24.14
CA VAL A 51 -26.21 -4.59 23.89
C VAL A 51 -25.62 -3.98 25.16
N ASP A 52 -24.78 -4.72 25.85
CA ASP A 52 -23.97 -4.17 26.94
C ASP A 52 -22.83 -3.36 26.34
N ASP A 53 -22.93 -2.04 26.42
CA ASP A 53 -21.90 -1.13 25.93
C ASP A 53 -20.53 -1.40 26.57
N GLY A 54 -20.50 -1.96 27.78
CA GLY A 54 -19.27 -2.36 28.47
C GLY A 54 -18.53 -3.53 27.79
N GLU A 55 -19.24 -4.57 27.37
CA GLU A 55 -18.65 -5.70 26.63
C GLU A 55 -18.14 -5.29 25.24
N VAL A 56 -18.87 -4.39 24.56
CA VAL A 56 -18.42 -3.87 23.26
C VAL A 56 -17.16 -3.01 23.41
N MET A 57 -17.09 -2.18 24.45
CA MET A 57 -15.89 -1.40 24.77
C MET A 57 -14.71 -2.30 25.14
N GLN A 58 -14.92 -3.34 25.94
CA GLN A 58 -13.87 -4.28 26.30
C GLN A 58 -13.34 -5.06 25.09
N TYR A 59 -14.22 -5.52 24.19
CA TYR A 59 -13.82 -6.18 22.95
C TYR A 59 -13.08 -5.23 22.00
N GLN A 60 -13.50 -3.97 21.91
CA GLN A 60 -12.79 -2.93 21.15
C GLN A 60 -11.40 -2.62 21.73
N GLU A 61 -11.29 -2.53 23.07
CA GLU A 61 -10.01 -2.34 23.75
C GLU A 61 -9.06 -3.53 23.55
N GLU A 62 -9.57 -4.77 23.61
CA GLU A 62 -8.79 -5.97 23.32
C GLU A 62 -8.34 -6.04 21.87
N LEU A 63 -9.23 -5.68 20.92
CA LEU A 63 -8.91 -5.60 19.49
C LEU A 63 -7.86 -4.51 19.20
N ASP A 64 -8.05 -3.32 19.77
CA ASP A 64 -7.12 -2.19 19.65
C ASP A 64 -5.78 -2.48 20.31
N SER A 65 -5.77 -3.16 21.47
CA SER A 65 -4.53 -3.60 22.11
C SER A 65 -3.81 -4.67 21.30
N GLY A 66 -4.56 -5.62 20.73
CA GLY A 66 -4.02 -6.64 19.83
C GLY A 66 -3.40 -6.04 18.56
N ILE A 67 -4.09 -5.06 17.96
CA ILE A 67 -3.59 -4.31 16.80
C ILE A 67 -2.36 -3.48 17.20
N ARG A 68 -2.39 -2.76 18.32
CA ARG A 68 -1.25 -1.97 18.83
C ARG A 68 -0.02 -2.84 19.09
N ASN A 69 -0.20 -4.01 19.71
CA ASN A 69 0.89 -4.95 19.99
C ASN A 69 1.46 -5.54 18.70
N ALA A 70 0.61 -5.92 17.73
CA ALA A 70 1.05 -6.41 16.44
C ALA A 70 1.79 -5.31 15.61
N PHE A 71 1.39 -4.04 15.74
CA PHE A 71 2.11 -2.91 15.16
C PHE A 71 3.41 -2.61 15.92
N ALA A 72 3.41 -2.65 17.25
CA ALA A 72 4.60 -2.43 18.07
C ALA A 72 5.67 -3.51 17.82
N ASP A 73 5.27 -4.78 17.68
CA ASP A 73 6.16 -5.87 17.33
C ASP A 73 6.72 -5.73 15.89
N LYS A 74 5.91 -5.27 14.93
CA LYS A 74 6.39 -4.93 13.58
C LYS A 74 7.37 -3.76 13.59
N VAL A 75 7.06 -2.68 14.31
CA VAL A 75 7.93 -1.50 14.42
C VAL A 75 9.23 -1.82 15.16
N SER A 76 9.21 -2.70 16.17
CA SER A 76 10.43 -3.14 16.85
C SER A 76 11.30 -4.04 15.98
N GLN A 77 10.69 -4.89 15.14
CA GLN A 77 11.41 -5.72 14.15
C GLN A 77 11.96 -4.87 12.98
N GLU A 78 11.25 -3.81 12.56
CA GLU A 78 11.75 -2.87 11.55
C GLU A 78 12.92 -2.02 12.06
N LYS A 79 13.03 -1.76 13.39
CA LYS A 79 14.19 -1.05 13.96
C LYS A 79 15.51 -1.83 13.80
N ASP A 80 15.48 -3.14 13.83
CA ASP A 80 16.70 -3.96 13.62
C ASP A 80 17.13 -4.03 12.15
N LEU A 81 16.23 -3.73 11.21
CA LEU A 81 16.53 -3.65 9.78
C LEU A 81 16.84 -2.21 9.30
N SER A 82 16.65 -1.21 10.16
CA SER A 82 16.90 0.20 9.85
C SER A 82 18.38 0.54 9.64
N ASN A 83 19.31 -0.36 9.94
CA ASN A 83 20.73 -0.24 9.61
C ASN A 83 21.02 -0.30 8.09
N LEU A 84 20.01 -0.63 7.27
CA LEU A 84 20.10 -0.59 5.81
C LEU A 84 19.44 0.66 5.20
N THR A 85 18.77 1.46 6.00
CA THR A 85 18.17 2.72 5.54
C THR A 85 19.16 3.86 5.69
N ARG A 86 19.44 4.51 4.57
CA ARG A 86 20.28 5.71 4.43
C ARG A 86 20.10 6.66 5.61
N THR A 87 21.19 7.08 6.23
CA THR A 87 21.25 8.23 7.13
C THR A 87 20.63 9.42 6.43
N TYR A 88 19.41 9.77 6.80
CA TYR A 88 18.84 11.05 6.43
C TYR A 88 19.53 12.12 7.30
N ASP A 89 19.88 13.26 6.69
CA ASP A 89 20.06 14.47 7.44
C ASP A 89 18.90 14.62 8.43
N GLU A 90 19.17 15.10 9.59
CA GLU A 90 18.38 15.00 10.82
C GLU A 90 16.86 15.28 10.66
N TYR A 91 16.46 16.01 9.59
CA TYR A 91 15.05 16.27 9.25
C TYR A 91 14.84 16.35 7.74
N PRO A 92 13.75 15.77 7.21
CA PRO A 92 13.43 15.83 5.79
C PRO A 92 12.70 17.13 5.38
N PHE A 93 13.00 18.25 6.06
CA PHE A 93 12.40 19.54 5.76
C PHE A 93 13.38 20.71 6.00
N SER A 94 13.09 21.83 5.35
CA SER A 94 13.77 23.10 5.54
C SER A 94 12.86 24.08 6.29
N THR A 95 13.47 24.86 7.17
CA THR A 95 12.79 25.99 7.84
C THR A 95 13.14 27.34 7.23
N LYS A 96 13.89 27.35 6.12
CA LYS A 96 14.42 28.60 5.52
C LYS A 96 13.32 29.59 5.13
N TYR A 97 12.17 29.09 4.66
CA TYR A 97 11.02 29.91 4.25
C TYR A 97 9.81 29.71 5.16
N SER A 98 10.06 29.26 6.39
CA SER A 98 9.01 29.00 7.37
C SER A 98 8.26 30.26 7.76
N VAL A 99 6.93 30.19 7.73
CA VAL A 99 6.03 31.28 8.11
C VAL A 99 5.18 30.84 9.30
N PRO A 100 5.15 31.62 10.39
CA PRO A 100 4.23 31.35 11.49
C PRO A 100 2.81 31.68 11.01
N ILE A 101 1.92 30.69 11.07
CA ILE A 101 0.53 30.81 10.67
C ILE A 101 -0.44 30.79 11.85
N TYR A 102 0.06 30.38 13.02
CA TYR A 102 -0.66 30.48 14.30
C TYR A 102 0.36 30.57 15.44
N GLY A 103 0.15 31.53 16.36
CA GLY A 103 1.06 31.77 17.47
C GLY A 103 2.47 32.20 17.04
N PRO A 104 3.44 32.17 17.96
CA PRO A 104 4.80 32.57 17.67
C PRO A 104 5.56 31.53 16.83
N ILE A 105 6.57 31.99 16.08
CA ILE A 105 7.45 31.11 15.30
C ILE A 105 8.08 30.03 16.18
N ILE A 106 8.09 28.80 15.69
CA ILE A 106 8.66 27.66 16.40
C ILE A 106 10.16 27.56 16.04
N LYS A 107 11.02 27.66 17.06
CA LYS A 107 12.48 27.54 16.91
C LYS A 107 13.05 26.28 17.55
N THR A 108 12.22 25.59 18.35
CA THR A 108 12.62 24.37 19.06
C THR A 108 12.64 23.18 18.09
N LYS A 109 13.63 22.31 18.27
CA LYS A 109 13.76 21.06 17.52
C LYS A 109 12.53 20.16 17.75
N PRO A 110 11.87 19.65 16.71
CA PRO A 110 10.76 18.73 16.88
C PRO A 110 11.24 17.33 17.27
N ILE A 111 10.34 16.54 17.84
CA ILE A 111 10.53 15.11 18.03
C ILE A 111 9.70 14.33 17.00
N PRO A 112 10.04 13.07 16.67
CA PRO A 112 9.21 12.20 15.88
C PRO A 112 7.84 11.95 16.53
N LEU A 113 6.79 11.83 15.73
CA LEU A 113 5.44 11.54 16.25
C LEU A 113 5.37 10.18 16.96
N SER A 114 6.22 9.21 16.60
CA SER A 114 6.33 7.92 17.28
C SER A 114 6.87 8.00 18.72
N GLU A 115 7.48 9.12 19.10
CA GLU A 115 8.03 9.31 20.44
C GLU A 115 7.05 10.00 21.39
N ILE A 116 5.86 10.38 20.91
CA ILE A 116 4.83 10.99 21.76
C ILE A 116 4.17 9.90 22.61
N ALA A 117 4.10 10.15 23.92
CA ALA A 117 3.30 9.40 24.88
C ALA A 117 2.16 10.28 25.44
N SER A 118 1.13 9.67 26.00
CA SER A 118 -0.05 10.39 26.54
C SER A 118 0.31 11.39 27.66
N ASP A 119 1.43 11.20 28.34
CA ASP A 119 1.97 12.04 29.40
C ASP A 119 3.09 12.99 28.94
N SER A 120 3.36 13.07 27.64
CA SER A 120 4.45 13.91 27.08
C SER A 120 4.31 15.40 27.38
N GLY A 121 3.12 15.87 27.77
CA GLY A 121 2.89 17.27 28.09
C GLY A 121 3.09 18.18 26.87
N SER A 122 4.02 19.15 26.96
CA SER A 122 4.30 20.08 25.85
C SER A 122 5.28 19.47 24.85
N VAL A 123 4.87 19.40 23.58
CA VAL A 123 5.66 18.81 22.49
C VAL A 123 5.85 19.81 21.35
N VAL A 124 6.93 19.62 20.59
CA VAL A 124 7.13 20.20 19.27
C VAL A 124 7.31 19.05 18.30
N VAL A 125 6.46 19.01 17.28
CA VAL A 125 6.42 17.96 16.27
C VAL A 125 6.32 18.55 14.88
N TRP A 126 6.49 17.74 13.84
CA TRP A 126 6.26 18.13 12.46
C TRP A 126 5.45 17.05 11.74
N GLY A 127 4.83 17.43 10.64
CA GLY A 127 4.14 16.45 9.81
C GLY A 127 3.41 17.08 8.64
N THR A 128 2.96 16.22 7.73
CA THR A 128 2.07 16.61 6.63
C THR A 128 0.63 16.57 7.10
N VAL A 129 -0.11 17.65 6.83
CA VAL A 129 -1.53 17.79 7.20
C VAL A 129 -2.40 16.89 6.33
N PHE A 130 -3.39 16.28 6.93
CA PHE A 130 -4.48 15.57 6.28
C PHE A 130 -5.76 15.63 7.12
N SER A 131 -6.91 15.37 6.50
CA SER A 131 -8.24 15.42 7.15
C SER A 131 -8.50 16.78 7.82
N PHE A 132 -8.25 17.86 7.10
CA PHE A 132 -8.50 19.21 7.61
C PHE A 132 -9.98 19.52 7.67
N GLU A 133 -10.46 19.94 8.86
CA GLU A 133 -11.83 20.36 9.12
C GLU A 133 -11.88 21.65 9.94
N SER A 134 -12.85 22.51 9.62
CA SER A 134 -13.14 23.72 10.39
C SER A 134 -14.62 23.89 10.59
N ARG A 135 -15.03 24.20 11.80
CA ARG A 135 -16.42 24.49 12.16
C ARG A 135 -16.53 25.66 13.12
N ASP A 136 -17.62 26.42 13.01
CA ASP A 136 -17.92 27.49 13.95
C ASP A 136 -18.55 26.92 15.22
N THR A 137 -18.33 27.61 16.35
CA THR A 137 -19.08 27.39 17.58
C THR A 137 -20.53 27.88 17.39
N ARG A 138 -21.45 27.41 18.23
CA ARG A 138 -22.90 27.76 18.13
C ARG A 138 -23.17 29.27 18.18
N ASP A 139 -22.31 30.03 18.85
CA ASP A 139 -22.39 31.49 18.96
C ASP A 139 -21.66 32.25 17.83
N GLY A 140 -20.99 31.50 16.91
CA GLY A 140 -20.24 32.05 15.78
C GLY A 140 -18.97 32.82 16.18
N LYS A 141 -18.65 32.95 17.48
CA LYS A 141 -17.52 33.77 17.95
C LYS A 141 -16.18 33.07 17.84
N ARG A 142 -16.20 31.75 17.88
CA ARG A 142 -14.96 30.93 17.84
C ARG A 142 -15.04 29.87 16.76
N LYS A 143 -13.86 29.39 16.37
CA LYS A 143 -13.70 28.26 15.46
C LYS A 143 -13.04 27.10 16.19
N ILE A 144 -13.51 25.90 15.84
CA ILE A 144 -12.85 24.65 16.16
C ILE A 144 -12.21 24.15 14.87
N ILE A 145 -10.90 24.09 14.85
CA ILE A 145 -10.12 23.60 13.70
C ILE A 145 -9.47 22.29 14.13
N ASN A 146 -9.75 21.23 13.40
CA ASN A 146 -9.15 19.92 13.58
C ASN A 146 -8.45 19.50 12.31
N PHE A 147 -7.31 18.89 12.43
CA PHE A 147 -6.63 18.22 11.34
C PHE A 147 -5.70 17.16 11.91
N CYS A 148 -5.28 16.22 11.07
CA CYS A 148 -4.28 15.25 11.45
C CYS A 148 -2.95 15.61 10.81
N ILE A 149 -1.85 15.22 11.46
CA ILE A 149 -0.49 15.33 10.91
C ILE A 149 0.18 13.97 10.93
N THR A 150 1.03 13.71 9.95
CA THR A 150 1.88 12.52 9.91
C THR A 150 3.29 12.87 9.45
N ASP A 151 4.28 12.32 10.14
CA ASP A 151 5.69 12.31 9.74
C ASP A 151 6.12 10.96 9.15
N LYS A 152 5.14 10.06 8.92
CA LYS A 152 5.27 8.67 8.48
C LYS A 152 5.82 7.70 9.53
N THR A 153 6.15 8.17 10.73
CA THR A 153 6.44 7.30 11.88
C THR A 153 5.17 7.03 12.71
N ASN A 154 4.28 8.04 12.76
CA ASN A 154 2.97 7.96 13.41
C ASN A 154 2.06 9.08 12.86
N SER A 155 0.84 9.17 13.40
CA SER A 155 -0.10 10.24 13.12
C SER A 155 -0.79 10.71 14.39
N TYR A 156 -1.03 12.03 14.49
CA TYR A 156 -1.73 12.63 15.62
C TYR A 156 -2.76 13.65 15.15
N SER A 157 -3.87 13.71 15.88
CA SER A 157 -4.85 14.79 15.74
C SER A 157 -4.33 16.07 16.35
N VAL A 158 -4.53 17.18 15.67
CA VAL A 158 -4.22 18.53 16.14
C VAL A 158 -5.50 19.33 16.25
N LYS A 159 -5.70 19.98 17.38
CA LYS A 159 -6.88 20.77 17.67
C LYS A 159 -6.53 22.22 18.00
N ILE A 160 -7.33 23.14 17.48
CA ILE A 160 -7.26 24.56 17.79
C ILE A 160 -8.66 25.01 18.15
N PHE A 161 -8.77 25.77 19.22
CA PHE A 161 -9.98 26.44 19.65
C PHE A 161 -9.67 27.92 19.84
N GLU A 162 -10.07 28.77 18.89
CA GLU A 162 -9.63 30.16 18.80
C GLU A 162 -10.78 31.08 18.38
N LEU A 163 -10.63 32.38 18.61
CA LEU A 163 -11.55 33.39 18.09
C LEU A 163 -11.55 33.38 16.56
N ALA A 164 -12.73 33.52 15.96
CA ALA A 164 -12.92 33.43 14.50
C ALA A 164 -12.02 34.44 13.75
N GLU A 165 -11.85 35.64 14.30
CA GLU A 165 -10.99 36.70 13.74
C GLU A 165 -9.50 36.34 13.70
N ASN A 166 -9.03 35.49 14.59
CA ASN A 166 -7.62 35.06 14.66
C ASN A 166 -7.32 33.85 13.74
N CYS A 167 -8.35 33.29 13.10
CA CYS A 167 -8.20 32.06 12.31
C CYS A 167 -7.96 32.30 10.81
N GLU A 168 -7.99 33.53 10.33
CA GLU A 168 -7.87 33.84 8.89
C GLU A 168 -6.58 33.27 8.26
N SER A 169 -5.45 33.52 8.90
CA SER A 169 -4.15 33.01 8.42
C SER A 169 -4.07 31.48 8.43
N LEU A 170 -4.65 30.83 9.46
CA LEU A 170 -4.76 29.39 9.56
C LEU A 170 -5.56 28.79 8.38
N LEU A 171 -6.79 29.29 8.18
CA LEU A 171 -7.70 28.81 7.16
C LEU A 171 -7.18 29.00 5.74
N LYS A 172 -6.39 30.07 5.52
CA LYS A 172 -5.76 30.36 4.25
C LYS A 172 -4.58 29.41 3.93
N ASN A 173 -3.80 29.05 4.94
CA ASN A 173 -2.51 28.39 4.76
C ASN A 173 -2.50 26.92 5.13
N ILE A 174 -3.46 26.42 5.94
CA ILE A 174 -3.57 24.99 6.28
C ILE A 174 -4.57 24.33 5.34
N LYS A 175 -4.11 23.28 4.67
CA LYS A 175 -4.91 22.35 3.86
C LYS A 175 -4.19 21.02 3.77
N ASP A 176 -4.89 19.98 3.33
CA ASP A 176 -4.30 18.67 3.12
C ASP A 176 -3.07 18.74 2.19
N GLY A 177 -2.00 18.08 2.60
CA GLY A 177 -0.72 18.06 1.90
C GLY A 177 0.28 19.13 2.32
N VAL A 178 -0.10 20.15 3.08
CA VAL A 178 0.84 21.16 3.62
C VAL A 178 1.64 20.56 4.77
N ALA A 179 2.94 20.82 4.80
CA ALA A 179 3.79 20.41 5.90
C ALA A 179 3.91 21.53 6.96
N VAL A 180 3.81 21.16 8.22
CA VAL A 180 3.84 22.10 9.35
C VAL A 180 4.67 21.56 10.52
N MET A 181 5.25 22.49 11.28
CA MET A 181 5.65 22.25 12.67
C MET A 181 4.53 22.70 13.59
N VAL A 182 4.24 21.91 14.60
CA VAL A 182 3.22 22.19 15.62
C VAL A 182 3.86 22.16 16.99
N ARG A 183 3.66 23.21 17.78
CA ARG A 183 3.93 23.21 19.22
C ARG A 183 2.59 23.20 19.96
N GLY A 184 2.40 22.25 20.85
CA GLY A 184 1.15 22.10 21.58
C GLY A 184 1.32 21.24 22.82
N VAL A 185 0.20 20.96 23.47
CA VAL A 185 0.13 20.08 24.65
C VAL A 185 -0.68 18.86 24.28
N VAL A 186 -0.15 17.68 24.57
CA VAL A 186 -0.84 16.41 24.37
C VAL A 186 -1.84 16.24 25.50
N ASN A 187 -3.11 16.02 25.15
CA ASN A 187 -4.16 15.74 26.09
C ASN A 187 -5.14 14.75 25.47
N TYR A 188 -5.76 13.92 26.31
CA TYR A 188 -6.84 13.07 25.88
C TYR A 188 -8.08 13.89 25.55
N ASP A 189 -8.61 13.75 24.35
CA ASP A 189 -9.86 14.40 23.92
C ASP A 189 -11.03 13.40 24.07
N SER A 190 -11.90 13.66 25.03
CA SER A 190 -13.05 12.79 25.35
C SER A 190 -14.08 12.70 24.22
N TYR A 191 -14.15 13.69 23.33
CA TYR A 191 -15.03 13.67 22.18
C TYR A 191 -14.47 12.82 21.03
N MET A 192 -13.19 12.97 20.74
CA MET A 192 -12.50 12.18 19.71
C MET A 192 -12.05 10.80 20.22
N LYS A 193 -12.12 10.58 21.53
CA LYS A 193 -11.66 9.34 22.22
C LYS A 193 -10.22 8.96 21.90
N CYS A 194 -9.34 9.94 21.73
CA CYS A 194 -7.92 9.72 21.46
C CYS A 194 -7.08 10.88 22.01
N ASP A 195 -5.77 10.65 22.08
CA ASP A 195 -4.81 11.71 22.41
C ASP A 195 -4.74 12.71 21.24
N CYS A 196 -4.76 13.99 21.59
CA CYS A 196 -4.79 15.10 20.66
C CYS A 196 -3.78 16.16 21.08
N ILE A 197 -3.15 16.79 20.09
CA ILE A 197 -2.22 17.93 20.32
C ILE A 197 -3.05 19.22 20.28
N ASN A 198 -3.27 19.82 21.44
CA ASN A 198 -3.87 21.17 21.50
C ASN A 198 -2.80 22.19 21.10
N ALA A 199 -2.87 22.67 19.86
CA ALA A 199 -1.85 23.54 19.30
C ALA A 199 -1.80 24.93 19.97
N ARG A 200 -0.58 25.42 20.19
CA ARG A 200 -0.24 26.75 20.70
C ARG A 200 0.50 27.59 19.66
N ALA A 201 1.18 26.94 18.73
CA ALA A 201 1.83 27.58 17.60
C ALA A 201 1.93 26.60 16.42
N ILE A 202 1.81 27.13 15.21
CA ILE A 202 2.00 26.38 13.97
C ILE A 202 2.83 27.24 13.01
N THR A 203 3.81 26.59 12.42
CA THR A 203 4.73 27.20 11.45
C THR A 203 4.78 26.31 10.22
N THR A 204 4.65 26.87 9.02
CA THR A 204 4.84 26.11 7.78
C THR A 204 6.29 25.69 7.60
N ILE A 205 6.50 24.54 6.97
CA ILE A 205 7.85 24.05 6.62
C ILE A 205 7.83 23.53 5.18
N ASP A 206 9.00 23.53 4.54
CA ASP A 206 9.17 22.99 3.19
C ASP A 206 9.78 21.60 3.28
N LEU A 207 9.04 20.59 2.83
CA LEU A 207 9.58 19.23 2.75
C LEU A 207 10.70 19.16 1.71
N ILE A 208 11.82 18.56 2.10
CA ILE A 208 12.90 18.26 1.17
C ILE A 208 12.49 17.00 0.40
N GLU A 209 12.13 17.17 -0.86
CA GLU A 209 11.81 16.03 -1.72
C GLU A 209 13.07 15.20 -1.99
N LYS A 210 12.91 13.87 -1.92
CA LYS A 210 13.96 12.96 -2.36
C LYS A 210 14.25 13.20 -3.85
N LYS A 211 15.53 13.28 -4.17
CA LYS A 211 16.01 13.37 -5.56
C LYS A 211 16.77 12.11 -5.90
N ASP A 212 16.78 11.80 -7.18
CA ASP A 212 17.74 10.85 -7.72
C ASP A 212 18.97 11.63 -8.18
N ASP A 213 20.04 11.57 -7.39
CA ASP A 213 21.29 12.30 -7.68
C ASP A 213 22.32 11.40 -8.39
N ALA A 214 21.93 10.17 -8.81
CA ALA A 214 22.81 9.29 -9.55
C ALA A 214 23.25 9.97 -10.88
N PRO A 215 24.54 9.94 -11.20
CA PRO A 215 25.04 10.55 -12.45
C PRO A 215 24.48 9.84 -13.69
N GLU A 216 24.27 8.54 -13.61
CA GLU A 216 23.58 7.75 -14.61
C GLU A 216 22.24 7.25 -14.07
N LYS A 217 21.14 7.60 -14.76
CA LYS A 217 19.79 7.27 -14.31
C LYS A 217 19.41 5.86 -14.74
N ARG A 218 18.94 5.07 -13.78
CA ARG A 218 18.34 3.77 -14.04
C ARG A 218 17.00 3.94 -14.75
N VAL A 219 16.68 3.04 -15.67
CA VAL A 219 15.33 2.90 -16.23
C VAL A 219 14.56 1.87 -15.41
N GLU A 220 13.40 2.25 -14.89
CA GLU A 220 12.51 1.30 -14.22
C GLU A 220 11.81 0.42 -15.25
N LEU A 221 11.99 -0.90 -15.14
CA LEU A 221 11.43 -1.89 -16.06
C LEU A 221 10.31 -2.73 -15.45
N HIS A 222 10.10 -2.64 -14.12
CA HIS A 222 9.09 -3.39 -13.39
C HIS A 222 8.37 -2.48 -12.40
N LEU A 223 7.19 -2.00 -12.77
CA LEU A 223 6.48 -0.97 -12.02
C LEU A 223 4.97 -1.19 -12.04
N HIS A 224 4.36 -1.08 -10.86
CA HIS A 224 2.93 -1.22 -10.66
C HIS A 224 2.24 0.11 -10.37
N THR A 225 1.11 0.32 -11.00
CA THR A 225 0.20 1.45 -10.75
C THR A 225 -1.01 0.97 -9.95
N THR A 226 -1.92 1.90 -9.62
CA THR A 226 -3.23 1.55 -9.02
C THR A 226 -4.06 0.55 -9.86
N MET A 227 -3.67 0.26 -11.10
CA MET A 227 -4.32 -0.76 -11.92
C MET A 227 -3.91 -2.18 -11.51
N SER A 228 -2.79 -2.35 -10.80
CA SER A 228 -2.46 -3.56 -10.06
C SER A 228 -3.25 -3.60 -8.76
N ALA A 229 -4.54 -3.97 -8.85
CA ALA A 229 -5.50 -3.90 -7.75
C ALA A 229 -5.01 -4.66 -6.51
N MET A 230 -5.12 -4.03 -5.33
CA MET A 230 -4.68 -4.54 -4.02
C MET A 230 -3.15 -4.72 -3.89
N ASP A 231 -2.36 -4.22 -4.85
CA ASP A 231 -0.90 -4.32 -4.81
C ASP A 231 -0.24 -2.93 -4.77
N ALA A 232 -0.66 -2.00 -5.65
CA ALA A 232 -0.08 -0.68 -5.69
C ALA A 232 -1.09 0.44 -5.45
N VAL A 233 -0.60 1.57 -4.92
CA VAL A 233 -1.43 2.72 -4.49
C VAL A 233 -1.10 4.02 -5.24
N SER A 234 -0.08 4.02 -6.10
CA SER A 234 0.34 5.20 -6.86
C SER A 234 -0.27 5.21 -8.26
N SER A 235 -0.86 6.34 -8.67
CA SER A 235 -1.37 6.47 -10.04
C SER A 235 -0.23 6.54 -11.06
N ALA A 236 -0.50 6.11 -12.30
CA ALA A 236 0.46 6.20 -13.39
C ALA A 236 0.96 7.63 -13.60
N THR A 237 0.08 8.63 -13.50
CA THR A 237 0.42 10.06 -13.60
C THR A 237 1.51 10.44 -12.59
N LYS A 238 1.33 10.13 -11.30
CA LYS A 238 2.30 10.50 -10.25
C LYS A 238 3.65 9.82 -10.44
N LEU A 239 3.66 8.57 -10.88
CA LEU A 239 4.89 7.82 -11.12
C LEU A 239 5.66 8.39 -12.31
N VAL A 240 4.98 8.69 -13.42
CA VAL A 240 5.58 9.29 -14.61
C VAL A 240 6.09 10.69 -14.32
N GLU A 241 5.31 11.53 -13.62
CA GLU A 241 5.75 12.88 -13.22
C GLU A 241 6.98 12.83 -12.30
N ARG A 242 7.06 11.85 -11.39
CA ARG A 242 8.24 11.65 -10.54
C ARG A 242 9.47 11.25 -11.36
N ALA A 243 9.33 10.34 -12.32
CA ALA A 243 10.42 9.93 -13.20
C ALA A 243 10.92 11.11 -14.05
N ILE A 244 10.02 11.95 -14.55
CA ILE A 244 10.37 13.19 -15.27
C ILE A 244 11.15 14.14 -14.35
N ALA A 245 10.66 14.38 -13.12
CA ALA A 245 11.29 15.28 -12.16
C ALA A 245 12.70 14.81 -11.74
N TRP A 246 12.94 13.49 -11.76
CA TRP A 246 14.24 12.88 -11.48
C TRP A 246 15.16 12.78 -12.68
N GLY A 247 14.68 13.16 -13.89
CA GLY A 247 15.47 13.16 -15.12
C GLY A 247 15.66 11.78 -15.74
N HIS A 248 14.76 10.83 -15.46
CA HIS A 248 14.77 9.51 -16.10
C HIS A 248 14.45 9.63 -17.60
N LYS A 249 15.08 8.80 -18.41
CA LYS A 249 14.87 8.79 -19.88
C LYS A 249 13.66 7.97 -20.30
N ALA A 250 13.32 6.95 -19.50
CA ALA A 250 12.20 6.05 -19.76
C ALA A 250 11.68 5.47 -18.45
N ILE A 251 10.44 4.97 -18.49
CA ILE A 251 9.79 4.22 -17.40
C ILE A 251 8.85 3.18 -18.01
N ALA A 252 8.87 1.96 -17.50
CA ALA A 252 7.92 0.92 -17.89
C ALA A 252 6.65 1.01 -17.06
N ILE A 253 5.54 0.53 -17.63
CA ILE A 253 4.29 0.27 -16.94
C ILE A 253 4.02 -1.22 -17.10
N THR A 254 4.03 -1.96 -16.00
CA THR A 254 3.99 -3.43 -15.99
C THR A 254 3.00 -3.96 -14.97
N ASP A 255 1.76 -3.46 -14.99
CA ASP A 255 0.71 -3.88 -14.08
C ASP A 255 0.37 -5.37 -14.22
N HIS A 256 -0.13 -5.99 -13.15
CA HIS A 256 -0.49 -7.39 -13.07
C HIS A 256 -1.63 -7.80 -14.04
N GLY A 257 -1.29 -8.47 -15.12
CA GLY A 257 -2.24 -9.05 -16.07
C GLY A 257 -3.08 -8.05 -16.86
N VAL A 258 -2.76 -6.75 -16.78
CA VAL A 258 -3.57 -5.65 -17.32
C VAL A 258 -2.72 -4.54 -17.93
N VAL A 259 -3.35 -3.67 -18.72
CA VAL A 259 -2.70 -2.55 -19.44
C VAL A 259 -3.49 -1.23 -19.37
N GLN A 260 -4.44 -1.13 -18.46
CA GLN A 260 -5.35 0.03 -18.38
C GLN A 260 -4.63 1.34 -18.08
N ALA A 261 -3.45 1.30 -17.45
CA ALA A 261 -2.68 2.49 -17.15
C ALA A 261 -1.99 3.14 -18.35
N PHE A 262 -1.93 2.49 -19.52
CA PHE A 262 -1.20 2.99 -20.69
C PHE A 262 -1.66 4.37 -21.17
N PRO A 263 -2.97 4.64 -21.34
CA PRO A 263 -3.42 5.97 -21.77
C PRO A 263 -3.06 7.06 -20.76
N GLU A 264 -3.21 6.79 -19.47
CA GLU A 264 -2.86 7.72 -18.38
C GLU A 264 -1.36 8.03 -18.37
N ALA A 265 -0.51 6.99 -18.44
CA ALA A 265 0.94 7.15 -18.48
C ALA A 265 1.40 7.94 -19.72
N CYS A 266 0.82 7.64 -20.89
CA CYS A 266 1.12 8.35 -22.14
C CYS A 266 0.74 9.84 -22.06
N ALA A 267 -0.44 10.15 -21.50
CA ALA A 267 -0.90 11.51 -21.29
C ALA A 267 -0.01 12.28 -20.30
N ALA A 268 0.43 11.63 -19.21
CA ALA A 268 1.32 12.22 -18.22
C ALA A 268 2.73 12.47 -18.76
N ALA A 269 3.22 11.63 -19.67
CA ALA A 269 4.56 11.75 -20.25
C ALA A 269 4.74 13.04 -21.06
N LYS A 270 3.71 13.53 -21.74
CA LYS A 270 3.72 14.80 -22.54
C LYS A 270 4.94 14.92 -23.46
N GLY A 271 5.45 13.79 -23.96
CA GLY A 271 6.68 13.72 -24.77
C GLY A 271 7.99 13.98 -24.02
N LYS A 272 7.98 14.15 -22.70
CA LYS A 272 9.17 14.43 -21.89
C LYS A 272 9.93 13.18 -21.46
N ILE A 273 9.27 12.02 -21.45
CA ILE A 273 9.83 10.73 -21.06
C ILE A 273 9.27 9.63 -21.95
N LYS A 274 10.06 8.61 -22.25
CA LYS A 274 9.60 7.45 -23.02
C LYS A 274 8.84 6.50 -22.10
N ILE A 275 7.60 6.15 -22.48
CA ILE A 275 6.85 5.07 -21.82
C ILE A 275 7.18 3.73 -22.50
N LEU A 276 7.59 2.76 -21.71
CA LEU A 276 7.76 1.38 -22.12
C LEU A 276 6.49 0.61 -21.75
N TYR A 277 5.77 0.13 -22.75
CA TYR A 277 4.52 -0.57 -22.57
C TYR A 277 4.78 -2.04 -22.25
N GLY A 278 4.31 -2.50 -21.11
CA GLY A 278 4.54 -3.86 -20.65
C GLY A 278 3.41 -4.39 -19.76
N MET A 279 3.58 -5.58 -19.25
CA MET A 279 2.68 -6.24 -18.32
C MET A 279 3.46 -7.25 -17.50
N GLU A 280 3.15 -7.37 -16.21
CA GLU A 280 3.55 -8.53 -15.44
C GLU A 280 2.48 -9.62 -15.55
N GLY A 281 2.85 -10.78 -16.11
CA GLY A 281 1.93 -11.90 -16.37
C GLY A 281 2.02 -12.98 -15.30
N TYR A 282 0.98 -13.83 -15.25
CA TYR A 282 0.93 -15.02 -14.41
C TYR A 282 1.28 -16.25 -15.25
N TYR A 283 2.56 -16.52 -15.40
CA TYR A 283 3.15 -17.55 -16.24
C TYR A 283 3.01 -18.94 -15.65
N PHE A 284 2.79 -19.94 -16.50
CA PHE A 284 2.95 -21.35 -16.20
C PHE A 284 3.46 -22.12 -17.43
N ASP A 285 4.23 -23.17 -17.17
CA ASP A 285 4.70 -24.06 -18.26
C ASP A 285 3.65 -25.13 -18.52
N ASP A 286 2.94 -25.00 -19.64
CA ASP A 286 1.90 -25.93 -20.08
C ASP A 286 2.43 -27.21 -20.76
N ARG A 287 3.75 -27.31 -20.93
CA ARG A 287 4.41 -28.53 -21.41
C ARG A 287 4.58 -29.55 -20.28
N VAL A 288 4.64 -29.06 -19.03
CA VAL A 288 4.77 -29.89 -17.83
C VAL A 288 3.40 -29.94 -17.17
N VAL A 289 2.60 -30.93 -17.51
CA VAL A 289 1.30 -31.17 -16.87
C VAL A 289 1.46 -32.25 -15.82
N ASP A 290 1.41 -31.88 -14.53
CA ASP A 290 1.23 -32.86 -13.46
C ASP A 290 -0.29 -33.13 -13.30
N PRO A 291 -0.80 -34.33 -13.67
CA PRO A 291 -2.19 -34.67 -13.53
C PRO A 291 -2.70 -34.64 -12.06
N ALA A 292 -1.78 -34.67 -11.10
CA ALA A 292 -2.09 -34.63 -9.68
C ALA A 292 -2.20 -33.21 -9.11
N GLU A 293 -1.70 -32.18 -9.81
CA GLU A 293 -1.81 -30.79 -9.40
C GLU A 293 -3.22 -30.24 -9.63
N LYS A 294 -4.05 -30.24 -8.58
CA LYS A 294 -5.39 -29.62 -8.60
C LYS A 294 -5.37 -28.08 -8.73
N LYS A 295 -4.22 -27.41 -8.58
CA LYS A 295 -4.07 -25.97 -8.65
C LYS A 295 -2.84 -25.60 -9.48
N LYS A 296 -3.04 -24.83 -10.55
CA LYS A 296 -1.93 -24.27 -11.32
C LYS A 296 -1.06 -23.36 -10.44
N LYS A 297 0.24 -23.64 -10.40
CA LYS A 297 1.24 -22.75 -9.79
C LYS A 297 1.64 -21.71 -10.84
N TYR A 298 1.43 -20.43 -10.54
CA TYR A 298 1.83 -19.34 -11.41
C TYR A 298 3.15 -18.75 -10.95
N ASN A 299 4.03 -18.44 -11.90
CA ASN A 299 5.20 -17.61 -11.70
C ASN A 299 4.92 -16.23 -12.30
N HIS A 300 5.62 -15.19 -11.81
CA HIS A 300 5.57 -13.89 -12.44
C HIS A 300 6.53 -13.84 -13.63
N ILE A 301 6.17 -13.05 -14.63
CA ILE A 301 6.94 -12.86 -15.87
C ILE A 301 6.68 -11.47 -16.41
N ILE A 302 7.72 -10.77 -16.85
CA ILE A 302 7.58 -9.43 -17.42
C ILE A 302 7.56 -9.51 -18.95
N PHE A 303 6.60 -8.83 -19.55
CA PHE A 303 6.53 -8.59 -20.99
C PHE A 303 6.73 -7.10 -21.27
N LEU A 304 7.66 -6.74 -22.16
CA LEU A 304 7.86 -5.38 -22.64
C LEU A 304 7.71 -5.35 -24.17
N ALA A 305 6.87 -4.45 -24.67
CA ALA A 305 6.71 -4.26 -26.10
C ALA A 305 7.90 -3.49 -26.68
N LYS A 306 8.65 -4.12 -27.58
CA LYS A 306 9.80 -3.53 -28.29
C LYS A 306 9.36 -2.59 -29.42
N ASN A 307 8.23 -2.90 -30.05
CA ASN A 307 7.67 -2.18 -31.20
C ASN A 307 6.15 -2.39 -31.31
N TYR A 308 5.51 -1.86 -32.36
CA TYR A 308 4.07 -2.02 -32.58
C TYR A 308 3.61 -3.48 -32.78
N VAL A 309 4.45 -4.34 -33.35
CA VAL A 309 4.14 -5.79 -33.46
C VAL A 309 4.08 -6.39 -32.06
N GLY A 310 5.08 -6.10 -31.23
CA GLY A 310 5.10 -6.54 -29.85
C GLY A 310 3.92 -6.00 -29.01
N LEU A 311 3.53 -4.73 -29.21
CA LEU A 311 2.37 -4.17 -28.52
C LEU A 311 1.07 -4.90 -28.92
N LYS A 312 0.87 -5.21 -30.20
CA LYS A 312 -0.27 -6.01 -30.66
C LYS A 312 -0.23 -7.43 -30.09
N ASN A 313 0.95 -8.05 -30.05
CA ASN A 313 1.12 -9.37 -29.49
C ASN A 313 0.91 -9.39 -27.98
N LEU A 314 1.34 -8.36 -27.24
CA LEU A 314 1.01 -8.18 -25.83
C LEU A 314 -0.51 -8.17 -25.60
N TYR A 315 -1.27 -7.43 -26.43
CA TYR A 315 -2.74 -7.43 -26.32
C TYR A 315 -3.36 -8.80 -26.62
N LYS A 316 -2.80 -9.57 -27.56
CA LYS A 316 -3.27 -10.93 -27.82
C LYS A 316 -3.00 -11.88 -26.66
N ILE A 317 -1.80 -11.78 -26.04
CA ILE A 317 -1.47 -12.55 -24.82
C ILE A 317 -2.48 -12.24 -23.72
N ILE A 318 -2.76 -10.96 -23.48
CA ILE A 318 -3.73 -10.52 -22.47
C ILE A 318 -5.14 -11.05 -22.80
N THR A 319 -5.55 -10.97 -24.06
CA THR A 319 -6.85 -11.48 -24.51
C THR A 319 -6.98 -12.96 -24.24
N LYS A 320 -5.99 -13.76 -24.66
CA LYS A 320 -5.99 -15.21 -24.40
C LYS A 320 -5.96 -15.52 -22.90
N SER A 321 -5.13 -14.83 -22.12
CA SER A 321 -5.04 -15.07 -20.68
C SER A 321 -6.37 -14.85 -19.94
N ASN A 322 -7.16 -13.88 -20.39
CA ASN A 322 -8.45 -13.56 -19.79
C ASN A 322 -9.60 -14.38 -20.33
N LEU A 323 -9.60 -14.74 -21.62
CA LEU A 323 -10.72 -15.45 -22.24
C LEU A 323 -10.57 -16.98 -22.22
N GLU A 324 -9.34 -17.49 -22.35
CA GLU A 324 -9.07 -18.92 -22.50
C GLU A 324 -8.45 -19.55 -21.24
N TYR A 325 -7.60 -18.79 -20.52
CA TYR A 325 -6.77 -19.33 -19.43
C TYR A 325 -7.06 -18.71 -18.07
N PHE A 326 -8.16 -18.00 -17.91
CA PHE A 326 -8.54 -17.39 -16.64
C PHE A 326 -9.00 -18.46 -15.64
N SER A 327 -8.25 -18.55 -14.51
CA SER A 327 -8.63 -19.35 -13.35
C SER A 327 -8.20 -18.62 -12.09
N ARG A 328 -9.08 -17.81 -11.52
CA ARG A 328 -8.79 -16.84 -10.44
C ARG A 328 -7.85 -15.70 -10.87
N LYS A 329 -6.88 -16.00 -11.74
CA LYS A 329 -5.92 -15.06 -12.33
C LYS A 329 -5.83 -15.33 -13.84
N PRO A 330 -5.50 -14.30 -14.64
CA PRO A 330 -5.31 -14.47 -16.09
C PRO A 330 -3.97 -15.18 -16.35
N GLY A 331 -4.01 -16.51 -16.44
CA GLY A 331 -2.82 -17.32 -16.66
C GLY A 331 -2.25 -17.17 -18.06
N VAL A 332 -0.94 -17.16 -18.19
CA VAL A 332 -0.23 -17.09 -19.46
C VAL A 332 0.58 -18.37 -19.64
N PRO A 333 0.12 -19.33 -20.48
CA PRO A 333 0.90 -20.54 -20.74
C PRO A 333 2.12 -20.24 -21.61
N ARG A 334 3.15 -21.04 -21.49
CA ARG A 334 4.38 -20.93 -22.28
C ARG A 334 4.11 -20.96 -23.78
N SER A 335 3.23 -21.86 -24.23
CA SER A 335 2.84 -21.98 -25.63
C SER A 335 2.30 -20.68 -26.23
N VAL A 336 1.49 -19.92 -25.47
CA VAL A 336 0.98 -18.61 -25.90
C VAL A 336 2.09 -17.57 -25.98
N ILE A 337 3.07 -17.61 -25.07
CA ILE A 337 4.22 -16.72 -25.13
C ILE A 337 5.04 -17.01 -26.39
N GLU A 338 5.30 -18.26 -26.69
CA GLU A 338 6.05 -18.68 -27.87
C GLU A 338 5.32 -18.30 -29.17
N GLU A 339 3.98 -18.44 -29.23
CA GLU A 339 3.14 -18.03 -30.36
C GLU A 339 3.24 -16.52 -30.66
N PHE A 340 3.27 -15.70 -29.61
CA PHE A 340 3.23 -14.21 -29.73
C PHE A 340 4.55 -13.54 -29.31
N ARG A 341 5.69 -14.27 -29.35
CA ARG A 341 7.00 -13.78 -28.92
C ARG A 341 7.53 -12.60 -29.73
N GLU A 342 7.15 -12.50 -31.00
CA GLU A 342 7.69 -11.48 -31.91
C GLU A 342 7.45 -10.06 -31.39
N GLY A 343 8.53 -9.29 -31.29
CA GLY A 343 8.47 -7.89 -30.81
C GLY A 343 8.26 -7.72 -29.32
N ILE A 344 8.30 -8.81 -28.53
CA ILE A 344 8.23 -8.79 -27.07
C ILE A 344 9.60 -9.13 -26.48
N ILE A 345 9.99 -8.37 -25.47
CA ILE A 345 11.11 -8.67 -24.58
C ILE A 345 10.52 -9.31 -23.33
N VAL A 346 11.07 -10.44 -22.91
CA VAL A 346 10.61 -11.20 -21.76
C VAL A 346 11.65 -11.16 -20.63
N GLY A 347 11.21 -10.71 -19.44
CA GLY A 347 12.02 -10.63 -18.24
C GLY A 347 11.64 -11.63 -17.18
N SER A 348 12.61 -12.02 -16.33
CA SER A 348 12.45 -13.04 -15.29
C SER A 348 11.56 -12.63 -14.10
N ALA A 349 11.13 -11.37 -14.04
CA ALA A 349 10.36 -10.77 -12.96
C ALA A 349 11.05 -10.82 -11.56
N CYS A 350 10.24 -10.67 -10.51
CA CYS A 350 10.66 -10.56 -9.12
C CYS A 350 10.95 -11.92 -8.45
N GLU A 351 10.94 -11.96 -7.12
CA GLU A 351 11.09 -13.19 -6.32
C GLU A 351 9.97 -14.21 -6.56
N GLN A 352 8.86 -13.79 -7.17
CA GLN A 352 7.77 -14.68 -7.62
C GLN A 352 8.04 -15.23 -9.03
N GLY A 353 9.10 -14.81 -9.70
CA GLY A 353 9.53 -15.32 -10.99
C GLY A 353 10.09 -16.75 -10.93
N GLU A 354 10.08 -17.44 -12.07
CA GLU A 354 10.49 -18.84 -12.15
C GLU A 354 11.97 -19.03 -11.82
N VAL A 355 12.83 -18.15 -12.31
CA VAL A 355 14.31 -18.23 -12.07
C VAL A 355 14.62 -18.07 -10.59
N TYR A 356 14.07 -17.04 -9.95
CA TYR A 356 14.31 -16.79 -8.53
C TYR A 356 13.79 -17.94 -7.66
N ARG A 357 12.60 -18.45 -7.95
CA ARG A 357 12.03 -19.62 -7.26
C ARG A 357 12.86 -20.88 -7.46
N ALA A 358 13.38 -21.12 -8.67
CA ALA A 358 14.24 -22.25 -8.93
C ALA A 358 15.51 -22.23 -8.06
N ILE A 359 16.10 -21.05 -7.86
CA ILE A 359 17.25 -20.85 -6.97
C ILE A 359 16.86 -21.11 -5.51
N LEU A 360 15.75 -20.55 -5.04
CA LEU A 360 15.25 -20.76 -3.67
C LEU A 360 14.88 -22.22 -3.38
N ASP A 361 14.38 -22.93 -4.39
CA ASP A 361 14.02 -24.35 -4.31
C ASP A 361 15.26 -25.27 -4.39
N GLY A 362 16.48 -24.70 -4.53
CA GLY A 362 17.75 -25.42 -4.55
C GLY A 362 17.98 -26.24 -5.80
N LYS A 363 17.44 -25.84 -6.96
CA LYS A 363 17.73 -26.46 -8.24
C LYS A 363 19.22 -26.33 -8.58
N SER A 364 19.74 -27.28 -9.36
CA SER A 364 21.12 -27.23 -9.85
C SER A 364 21.34 -26.02 -10.77
N ASP A 365 22.60 -25.58 -10.88
CA ASP A 365 23.00 -24.47 -11.76
C ASP A 365 22.61 -24.75 -13.23
N ASP A 366 22.70 -25.99 -13.70
CA ASP A 366 22.30 -26.36 -15.05
C ASP A 366 20.80 -26.21 -15.26
N GLU A 367 19.94 -26.62 -14.30
CA GLU A 367 18.50 -26.43 -14.36
C GLU A 367 18.12 -24.94 -14.30
N VAL A 368 18.78 -24.16 -13.44
CA VAL A 368 18.55 -22.71 -13.36
C VAL A 368 18.96 -22.03 -14.67
N LEU A 369 20.08 -22.44 -15.28
CA LEU A 369 20.55 -21.91 -16.56
C LEU A 369 19.58 -22.26 -17.71
N GLU A 370 19.04 -23.48 -17.74
CA GLU A 370 18.03 -23.87 -18.71
C GLU A 370 16.78 -23.00 -18.59
N ILE A 371 16.26 -22.81 -17.37
CA ILE A 371 15.11 -21.94 -17.09
C ILE A 371 15.44 -20.50 -17.52
N ALA A 372 16.58 -19.95 -17.11
CA ALA A 372 17.00 -18.60 -17.41
C ALA A 372 17.15 -18.33 -18.91
N SER A 373 17.50 -19.35 -19.71
CA SER A 373 17.66 -19.24 -21.17
C SER A 373 16.37 -18.87 -21.93
N PHE A 374 15.22 -19.01 -21.29
CA PHE A 374 13.92 -18.61 -21.86
C PHE A 374 13.73 -17.09 -21.87
N TYR A 375 14.38 -16.38 -20.97
CA TYR A 375 14.20 -14.94 -20.74
C TYR A 375 15.22 -14.14 -21.55
N ASP A 376 14.84 -12.94 -22.02
CA ASP A 376 15.71 -12.02 -22.72
C ASP A 376 16.59 -11.23 -21.76
N TYR A 377 16.13 -11.04 -20.50
CA TYR A 377 16.90 -10.44 -19.42
C TYR A 377 16.50 -11.01 -18.06
N LEU A 378 17.42 -10.93 -17.11
CA LEU A 378 17.17 -11.29 -15.71
C LEU A 378 17.05 -10.02 -14.89
N GLU A 379 16.08 -10.00 -13.99
CA GLU A 379 15.83 -8.89 -13.06
C GLU A 379 16.57 -9.13 -11.75
N ILE A 380 17.24 -8.08 -11.28
CA ILE A 380 17.85 -8.03 -9.95
C ILE A 380 17.20 -6.92 -9.17
N GLN A 381 16.63 -7.25 -8.01
CA GLN A 381 15.96 -6.32 -7.14
C GLN A 381 16.87 -5.86 -5.99
N PRO A 382 16.62 -4.64 -5.41
CA PRO A 382 17.28 -4.25 -4.18
C PRO A 382 16.98 -5.24 -3.03
N ASN A 383 17.99 -5.53 -2.20
CA ASN A 383 17.85 -6.47 -1.08
C ASN A 383 16.66 -6.17 -0.16
N GLY A 384 16.30 -4.87 -0.01
CA GLY A 384 15.15 -4.46 0.78
C GLY A 384 13.82 -5.06 0.32
N ASN A 385 13.65 -5.31 -1.00
CA ASN A 385 12.43 -5.92 -1.54
C ASN A 385 12.27 -7.37 -1.06
N ASN A 386 13.38 -8.07 -0.89
CA ASN A 386 13.42 -9.50 -0.57
C ASN A 386 13.79 -9.80 0.90
N ALA A 387 13.94 -8.76 1.73
CA ALA A 387 14.30 -8.90 3.16
C ALA A 387 13.31 -9.77 3.97
N PHE A 388 12.06 -9.90 3.52
CA PHE A 388 11.08 -10.80 4.13
C PHE A 388 11.50 -12.28 4.08
N LEU A 389 12.29 -12.70 3.07
CA LEU A 389 12.79 -14.08 2.95
C LEU A 389 13.74 -14.44 4.09
N ILE A 390 14.49 -13.47 4.62
CA ILE A 390 15.30 -13.64 5.82
C ILE A 390 14.40 -13.83 7.05
N ARG A 391 13.35 -12.99 7.19
CA ARG A 391 12.40 -13.09 8.30
C ARG A 391 11.64 -14.42 8.31
N GLU A 392 11.37 -14.97 7.13
CA GLU A 392 10.71 -16.28 6.96
C GLU A 392 11.70 -17.47 7.07
N GLY A 393 13.00 -17.20 7.28
CA GLY A 393 14.03 -18.24 7.38
C GLY A 393 14.32 -18.99 6.07
N ARG A 394 13.87 -18.45 4.93
CA ARG A 394 14.10 -19.03 3.59
C ARG A 394 15.48 -18.71 3.06
N VAL A 395 16.03 -17.59 3.48
CA VAL A 395 17.39 -17.14 3.18
C VAL A 395 18.07 -16.80 4.50
N LYS A 396 19.34 -17.10 4.64
CA LYS A 396 20.06 -16.99 5.92
C LYS A 396 20.32 -15.53 6.31
N ASP A 397 20.79 -14.73 5.38
CA ASP A 397 21.25 -13.35 5.61
C ASP A 397 21.18 -12.53 4.32
N VAL A 398 21.62 -11.26 4.40
CA VAL A 398 21.63 -10.31 3.28
C VAL A 398 22.55 -10.75 2.14
N GLN A 399 23.56 -11.57 2.41
CA GLN A 399 24.46 -12.07 1.36
C GLN A 399 23.81 -13.17 0.52
N GLY A 400 22.80 -13.85 1.08
CA GLY A 400 22.04 -14.88 0.40
C GLY A 400 20.88 -14.32 -0.44
N LEU A 401 20.52 -13.03 -0.28
CA LEU A 401 19.52 -12.35 -1.11
C LEU A 401 20.12 -11.95 -2.45
#